data_47c359286d58ed4cb6b0e0ac8ca7fecb
#
_entry.id   47c359286d58ed4cb6b0e0ac8ca7fecb
#
_cell.length_a   1.000
_cell.length_b   1.000
_cell.length_c   1.000
_cell.angle_alpha   90.00
_cell.angle_beta   90.00
_cell.angle_gamma   90.00
#
_symmetry.space_group_name_H-M   'P 1'
#
loop_
_entity.id
_entity.type
_entity.pdbx_description
1 polymer ?
#
loop_
_entity_poly.entity_id
_entity_poly.type
_entity_poly.pdbx_seq_one_letter_code
_entity_poly.pdbx_strand_id
1 'polypeptide(L)'
;MAFTYIIKADTYIRETTVNANVDTTLILPAIKRVQRNIILPILGTALYNDLISEIVSDPDLSSNVPYQTLVNNYLTPTMVEFVNAELPPDMTFKFTNKNIVKKNSENSTSIDLQELRNIIQRATYRGQLEGEKVIKYLIANCNTLFPLYRTPGTTIDTVFPRQTMFSTGMNLGYERRIGFGYQIDPPYWKF
;
A
#
# COMPACT_ATOMS: atom_id res chain seq x y z
N MET A 1 2.29 21.55 4.81
CA MET A 1 1.54 21.11 3.61
C MET A 1 0.48 20.11 4.05
N ALA A 2 -0.73 20.18 3.49
CA ALA A 2 -1.75 19.15 3.68
C ALA A 2 -1.29 17.84 3.06
N PHE A 3 -1.69 16.70 3.62
CA PHE A 3 -1.35 15.38 3.08
C PHE A 3 -2.26 15.08 1.87
N THR A 4 -1.67 14.73 0.73
CA THR A 4 -2.41 14.35 -0.47
C THR A 4 -2.65 12.84 -0.49
N TYR A 5 -3.89 12.45 -0.61
CA TYR A 5 -4.31 11.05 -0.65
C TYR A 5 -4.38 10.55 -2.10
N ILE A 6 -3.83 9.37 -2.37
CA ILE A 6 -3.95 8.70 -3.68
C ILE A 6 -5.39 8.24 -3.91
N ILE A 7 -6.03 7.68 -2.85
CA ILE A 7 -7.46 7.34 -2.88
C ILE A 7 -8.21 8.12 -1.82
N LYS A 8 -9.44 8.54 -2.13
CA LYS A 8 -10.34 9.22 -1.20
C LYS A 8 -11.12 8.19 -0.36
N ALA A 9 -11.63 8.60 0.80
CA ALA A 9 -12.46 7.73 1.63
C ALA A 9 -13.72 7.25 0.89
N ASP A 10 -14.33 8.09 0.06
CA ASP A 10 -15.51 7.74 -0.75
C ASP A 10 -15.17 6.64 -1.78
N THR A 11 -13.97 6.68 -2.37
CA THR A 11 -13.50 5.62 -3.27
C THR A 11 -13.37 4.31 -2.52
N TYR A 12 -12.75 4.32 -1.32
CA TYR A 12 -12.65 3.14 -0.48
C TYR A 12 -14.03 2.55 -0.11
N ILE A 13 -14.98 3.40 0.31
CA ILE A 13 -16.35 2.97 0.67
C ILE A 13 -17.04 2.33 -0.54
N ARG A 14 -16.89 2.92 -1.73
CA ARG A 14 -17.51 2.39 -2.96
C ARG A 14 -16.94 1.05 -3.39
N GLU A 15 -15.64 0.83 -3.20
CA GLU A 15 -14.94 -0.40 -3.59
C GLU A 15 -15.04 -1.52 -2.55
N THR A 16 -15.68 -1.25 -1.40
CA THR A 16 -15.80 -2.20 -0.28
C THR A 16 -17.25 -2.42 0.14
N THR A 17 -17.47 -3.42 0.98
CA THR A 17 -18.76 -3.65 1.65
C THR A 17 -18.94 -2.82 2.93
N VAL A 18 -18.03 -1.89 3.18
CA VAL A 18 -18.10 -1.00 4.34
C VAL A 18 -19.33 -0.09 4.18
N ASN A 19 -20.12 0.02 5.25
CA ASN A 19 -21.31 0.85 5.23
C ASN A 19 -20.94 2.34 5.01
N ALA A 20 -21.69 3.04 4.17
CA ALA A 20 -21.50 4.46 3.90
C ALA A 20 -21.59 5.36 5.16
N ASN A 21 -22.15 4.85 6.26
CA ASN A 21 -22.25 5.57 7.54
C ASN A 21 -20.98 5.45 8.41
N VAL A 22 -19.94 4.76 7.96
CA VAL A 22 -18.67 4.71 8.68
C VAL A 22 -17.98 6.07 8.59
N ASP A 23 -17.58 6.59 9.75
CA ASP A 23 -16.95 7.90 9.85
C ASP A 23 -15.62 7.92 9.08
N THR A 24 -15.49 8.85 8.15
CA THR A 24 -14.27 9.06 7.36
C THR A 24 -13.06 9.38 8.24
N THR A 25 -13.26 9.89 9.45
CA THR A 25 -12.18 10.13 10.42
C THR A 25 -11.47 8.85 10.87
N LEU A 26 -12.12 7.68 10.77
CA LEU A 26 -11.51 6.38 11.02
C LEU A 26 -10.80 5.82 9.78
N ILE A 27 -11.35 6.10 8.59
CA ILE A 27 -10.83 5.57 7.31
C ILE A 27 -9.57 6.30 6.87
N LEU A 28 -9.55 7.63 6.94
CA LEU A 28 -8.43 8.45 6.44
C LEU A 28 -7.08 8.13 7.10
N PRO A 29 -6.97 7.91 8.43
CA PRO A 29 -5.72 7.48 9.05
C PRO A 29 -5.22 6.12 8.54
N ALA A 30 -6.12 5.16 8.31
CA ALA A 30 -5.77 3.86 7.75
C ALA A 30 -5.25 3.99 6.31
N ILE A 31 -5.93 4.76 5.45
CA ILE A 31 -5.45 5.07 4.09
C ILE A 31 -4.06 5.71 4.14
N LYS A 32 -3.85 6.68 5.03
CA LYS A 32 -2.56 7.35 5.19
C LYS A 32 -1.43 6.39 5.60
N ARG A 33 -1.70 5.46 6.55
CA ARG A 33 -0.72 4.44 6.95
C ARG A 33 -0.36 3.52 5.78
N VAL A 34 -1.36 3.01 5.07
CA VAL A 34 -1.15 2.15 3.89
C VAL A 34 -0.36 2.89 2.82
N GLN A 35 -0.72 4.12 2.50
CA GLN A 35 -0.03 4.93 1.49
C GLN A 35 1.45 5.13 1.83
N ARG A 36 1.79 5.41 3.10
CA ARG A 36 3.17 5.63 3.53
C ARG A 36 3.96 4.34 3.72
N ASN A 37 3.35 3.31 4.29
CA ASN A 37 4.06 2.11 4.71
C ASN A 37 4.12 1.03 3.63
N ILE A 38 3.18 1.05 2.68
CA ILE A 38 3.06 0.03 1.63
C ILE A 38 3.32 0.64 0.26
N ILE A 39 2.60 1.70 -0.11
CA ILE A 39 2.65 2.24 -1.47
C ILE A 39 3.96 2.98 -1.75
N LEU A 40 4.39 3.83 -0.81
CA LEU A 40 5.66 4.55 -0.98
C LEU A 40 6.87 3.59 -1.17
N PRO A 41 7.05 2.52 -0.38
CA PRO A 41 8.11 1.54 -0.65
C PRO A 41 7.95 0.77 -1.97
N ILE A 42 6.74 0.56 -2.47
CA ILE A 42 6.52 -0.09 -3.76
C ILE A 42 6.94 0.84 -4.90
N LEU A 43 6.52 2.09 -4.88
CA LEU A 43 6.79 3.06 -5.93
C LEU A 43 8.22 3.63 -5.88
N GLY A 44 8.80 3.73 -4.68
CA GLY A 44 9.99 4.51 -4.40
C GLY A 44 9.69 6.01 -4.34
N THR A 45 10.58 6.77 -3.71
CA THR A 45 10.36 8.20 -3.42
C THR A 45 10.15 9.02 -4.69
N ALA A 46 10.93 8.78 -5.75
CA ALA A 46 10.88 9.59 -6.96
C ALA A 46 9.53 9.44 -7.68
N LEU A 47 9.12 8.21 -8.00
CA LEU A 47 7.85 7.96 -8.67
C LEU A 47 6.65 8.33 -7.78
N TYR A 48 6.76 8.11 -6.46
CA TYR A 48 5.72 8.49 -5.51
C TYR A 48 5.49 10.00 -5.48
N ASN A 49 6.56 10.79 -5.38
CA ASN A 49 6.46 12.25 -5.34
C ASN A 49 5.94 12.82 -6.66
N ASP A 50 6.34 12.25 -7.78
CA ASP A 50 5.86 12.64 -9.10
C ASP A 50 4.36 12.35 -9.23
N LEU A 51 3.90 11.15 -8.85
CA LEU A 51 2.48 10.81 -8.79
C LEU A 51 1.67 11.76 -7.89
N ILE A 52 2.19 12.09 -6.70
CA ILE A 52 1.52 13.04 -5.79
C ILE A 52 1.44 14.43 -6.42
N SER A 53 2.47 14.87 -7.12
CA SER A 53 2.50 16.15 -7.85
C SER A 53 1.44 16.20 -8.95
N GLU A 54 1.31 15.11 -9.70
CA GLU A 54 0.27 14.96 -10.73
C GLU A 54 -1.14 14.99 -10.13
N ILE A 55 -1.39 14.26 -9.03
CA ILE A 55 -2.70 14.27 -8.34
C ILE A 55 -3.05 15.67 -7.79
N VAL A 56 -2.06 16.44 -7.34
CA VAL A 56 -2.31 17.83 -6.89
C VAL A 56 -2.70 18.72 -8.06
N SER A 57 -2.10 18.51 -9.23
CA SER A 57 -2.36 19.31 -10.43
C SER A 57 -3.65 18.91 -11.15
N ASP A 58 -3.89 17.62 -11.26
CA ASP A 58 -5.09 17.01 -11.86
C ASP A 58 -5.59 15.85 -10.98
N PRO A 59 -6.57 16.07 -10.09
CA PRO A 59 -7.05 15.07 -9.16
C PRO A 59 -7.64 13.81 -9.80
N ASP A 60 -8.07 13.88 -11.04
CA ASP A 60 -8.66 12.76 -11.78
C ASP A 60 -7.65 12.10 -12.74
N LEU A 61 -6.42 12.66 -12.84
CA LEU A 61 -5.35 12.21 -13.72
C LEU A 61 -5.79 12.06 -15.18
N SER A 62 -6.75 12.87 -15.60
CA SER A 62 -7.34 12.81 -16.95
C SER A 62 -6.33 13.20 -18.04
N SER A 63 -5.36 14.04 -17.71
CA SER A 63 -4.26 14.47 -18.58
C SER A 63 -3.11 13.46 -18.68
N ASN A 64 -3.03 12.50 -17.74
CA ASN A 64 -1.94 11.53 -17.65
C ASN A 64 -2.47 10.08 -17.58
N VAL A 65 -2.84 9.53 -18.74
CA VAL A 65 -3.41 8.20 -18.87
C VAL A 65 -2.58 7.07 -18.21
N PRO A 66 -1.22 7.06 -18.33
CA PRO A 66 -0.40 6.09 -17.61
C PRO A 66 -0.59 6.12 -16.10
N TYR A 67 -0.58 7.30 -15.48
CA TYR A 67 -0.82 7.43 -14.04
C TYR A 67 -2.26 7.11 -13.65
N GLN A 68 -3.23 7.52 -14.46
CA GLN A 68 -4.63 7.15 -14.26
C GLN A 68 -4.81 5.63 -14.26
N THR A 69 -4.19 4.93 -15.21
CA THR A 69 -4.20 3.47 -15.28
C THR A 69 -3.52 2.83 -14.06
N LEU A 70 -2.36 3.36 -13.66
CA LEU A 70 -1.64 2.88 -12.49
C LEU A 70 -2.50 3.02 -11.21
N VAL A 71 -3.12 4.18 -11.01
CA VAL A 71 -3.93 4.44 -9.83
C VAL A 71 -5.19 3.57 -9.84
N ASN A 72 -5.98 3.63 -10.91
CA ASN A 72 -7.30 3.00 -10.93
C ASN A 72 -7.23 1.47 -10.95
N ASN A 73 -6.33 0.90 -11.77
CA ASN A 73 -6.32 -0.54 -12.01
C ASN A 73 -5.37 -1.32 -11.09
N TYR A 74 -4.38 -0.64 -10.46
CA TYR A 74 -3.35 -1.33 -9.68
C TYR A 74 -3.23 -0.81 -8.25
N LEU A 75 -3.11 0.51 -8.05
CA LEU A 75 -2.92 1.05 -6.70
C LEU A 75 -4.21 1.03 -5.88
N THR A 76 -5.36 1.38 -6.47
CA THR A 76 -6.64 1.39 -5.77
C THR A 76 -7.00 0.02 -5.20
N PRO A 77 -7.01 -1.09 -5.97
CA PRO A 77 -7.27 -2.42 -5.42
C PRO A 77 -6.27 -2.82 -4.33
N THR A 78 -4.99 -2.54 -4.53
CA THR A 78 -3.94 -2.81 -3.53
C THR A 78 -4.20 -2.06 -2.23
N MET A 79 -4.48 -0.76 -2.31
CA MET A 79 -4.74 0.07 -1.13
C MET A 79 -6.01 -0.35 -0.40
N VAL A 80 -7.07 -0.68 -1.13
CA VAL A 80 -8.34 -1.14 -0.56
C VAL A 80 -8.13 -2.39 0.30
N GLU A 81 -7.41 -3.39 -0.19
CA GLU A 81 -7.18 -4.62 0.57
C GLU A 81 -6.27 -4.39 1.79
N PHE A 82 -5.24 -3.56 1.69
CA PHE A 82 -4.43 -3.23 2.86
C PHE A 82 -5.17 -2.34 3.87
N VAL A 83 -6.05 -1.44 3.43
CA VAL A 83 -6.92 -0.68 4.35
C VAL A 83 -7.91 -1.61 5.05
N ASN A 84 -8.42 -2.65 4.36
CA ASN A 84 -9.24 -3.71 4.97
C ASN A 84 -8.48 -4.51 6.04
N ALA A 85 -7.15 -4.57 5.98
CA ALA A 85 -6.34 -5.16 7.03
C ALA A 85 -6.08 -4.21 8.22
N GLU A 86 -5.90 -2.92 7.94
CA GLU A 86 -5.55 -1.90 8.94
C GLU A 86 -6.77 -1.36 9.73
N LEU A 87 -7.95 -1.31 9.10
CA LEU A 87 -9.13 -0.67 9.67
C LEU A 87 -9.79 -1.49 10.79
N PRO A 88 -9.95 -2.83 10.73
CA PRO A 88 -10.68 -3.60 11.72
C PRO A 88 -10.16 -3.45 13.16
N PRO A 89 -8.85 -3.41 13.45
CA PRO A 89 -8.36 -3.13 14.81
C PRO A 89 -8.80 -1.77 15.33
N ASP A 90 -8.73 -0.71 14.51
CA ASP A 90 -9.13 0.64 14.89
C ASP A 90 -10.65 0.74 15.15
N MET A 91 -11.45 -0.07 14.46
CA MET A 91 -12.88 -0.17 14.70
C MET A 91 -13.22 -0.97 15.96
N THR A 92 -12.45 -2.02 16.25
CA THR A 92 -12.70 -2.93 17.38
C THR A 92 -12.25 -2.35 18.71
N PHE A 93 -11.13 -1.65 18.72
CA PHE A 93 -10.53 -1.12 19.94
C PHE A 93 -10.64 0.40 20.03
N LYS A 94 -10.76 0.91 21.26
CA LYS A 94 -10.71 2.34 21.57
C LYS A 94 -9.59 2.59 22.57
N PHE A 95 -8.72 3.54 22.25
CA PHE A 95 -7.71 4.04 23.16
C PHE A 95 -8.35 5.08 24.10
N THR A 96 -8.24 4.86 25.38
CA THR A 96 -8.66 5.80 26.43
C THR A 96 -7.45 6.23 27.24
N ASN A 97 -7.57 7.33 27.99
CA ASN A 97 -6.46 7.84 28.82
C ASN A 97 -5.94 6.84 29.88
N LYS A 98 -6.72 5.80 30.18
CA LYS A 98 -6.37 4.82 31.22
C LYS A 98 -6.11 3.41 30.66
N ASN A 99 -6.71 3.05 29.53
CA ASN A 99 -6.62 1.69 29.00
C ASN A 99 -7.06 1.59 27.53
N ILE A 100 -6.77 0.44 26.90
CA ILE A 100 -7.33 0.05 25.61
C ILE A 100 -8.56 -0.81 25.89
N VAL A 101 -9.72 -0.38 25.42
CA VAL A 101 -10.98 -1.08 25.63
C VAL A 101 -11.56 -1.59 24.33
N LYS A 102 -12.21 -2.77 24.37
CA LYS A 102 -12.99 -3.31 23.25
C LYS A 102 -14.31 -2.55 23.17
N LYS A 103 -14.67 -2.10 21.96
CA LYS A 103 -15.97 -1.45 21.74
C LYS A 103 -17.05 -2.53 21.77
N ASN A 104 -18.06 -2.35 22.61
CA ASN A 104 -19.27 -3.16 22.65
C ASN A 104 -20.47 -2.29 22.28
N SER A 105 -21.41 -2.87 21.55
CA SER A 105 -22.70 -2.27 21.25
C SER A 105 -23.80 -3.09 21.94
N GLU A 106 -24.86 -2.46 22.36
CA GLU A 106 -25.99 -3.13 23.02
C GLU A 106 -26.67 -4.18 22.12
N ASN A 107 -26.56 -4.00 20.80
CA ASN A 107 -27.25 -4.85 19.80
C ASN A 107 -26.28 -5.71 18.96
N SER A 108 -24.98 -5.78 19.29
CA SER A 108 -24.03 -6.61 18.56
C SER A 108 -22.97 -7.19 19.49
N THR A 109 -22.67 -8.47 19.30
CA THR A 109 -21.54 -9.12 19.95
C THR A 109 -20.24 -8.67 19.28
N SER A 110 -19.27 -8.29 20.09
CA SER A 110 -17.95 -7.93 19.58
C SER A 110 -17.25 -9.17 19.01
N ILE A 111 -16.65 -9.01 17.83
CA ILE A 111 -15.88 -10.06 17.13
C ILE A 111 -14.83 -10.69 18.05
N ASP A 112 -14.63 -12.00 17.95
CA ASP A 112 -13.54 -12.69 18.65
C ASP A 112 -12.17 -12.34 18.07
N LEU A 113 -11.13 -12.41 18.91
CA LEU A 113 -9.76 -12.07 18.49
C LEU A 113 -9.24 -13.00 17.38
N GLN A 114 -9.66 -14.28 17.38
CA GLN A 114 -9.27 -15.22 16.34
C GLN A 114 -9.93 -14.90 15.00
N GLU A 115 -11.20 -14.55 15.02
CA GLU A 115 -11.94 -14.12 13.83
C GLU A 115 -11.35 -12.82 13.27
N LEU A 116 -11.02 -11.86 14.13
CA LEU A 116 -10.35 -10.63 13.75
C LEU A 116 -9.01 -10.89 13.05
N ARG A 117 -8.18 -11.78 13.62
CA ARG A 117 -6.90 -12.19 13.00
C ARG A 117 -7.10 -12.82 11.63
N ASN A 118 -8.09 -13.69 11.48
CA ASN A 118 -8.40 -14.35 10.21
C ASN A 118 -8.81 -13.33 9.13
N ILE A 119 -9.60 -12.31 9.50
CA ILE A 119 -9.99 -11.23 8.58
C ILE A 119 -8.75 -10.45 8.14
N ILE A 120 -7.91 -10.02 9.09
CA ILE A 120 -6.68 -9.27 8.83
C ILE A 120 -5.73 -10.08 7.94
N GLN A 121 -5.49 -11.35 8.25
CA GLN A 121 -4.60 -12.21 7.47
C GLN A 121 -5.10 -12.38 6.04
N ARG A 122 -6.40 -12.60 5.85
CA ARG A 122 -7.01 -12.72 4.52
C ARG A 122 -6.87 -11.43 3.71
N ALA A 123 -7.16 -10.28 4.30
CA ALA A 123 -7.02 -8.99 3.66
C ALA A 123 -5.55 -8.69 3.32
N THR A 124 -4.62 -8.95 4.25
CA THR A 124 -3.18 -8.80 4.01
C THR A 124 -2.70 -9.68 2.84
N TYR A 125 -3.12 -10.94 2.80
CA TYR A 125 -2.76 -11.84 1.69
C TYR A 125 -3.26 -11.34 0.34
N ARG A 126 -4.51 -10.88 0.26
CA ARG A 126 -5.06 -10.27 -0.96
C ARG A 126 -4.30 -9.00 -1.34
N GLY A 127 -4.03 -8.13 -0.37
CA GLY A 127 -3.22 -6.93 -0.59
C GLY A 127 -1.82 -7.23 -1.14
N GLN A 128 -1.19 -8.31 -0.66
CA GLN A 128 0.10 -8.77 -1.19
C GLN A 128 -0.02 -9.24 -2.66
N LEU A 129 -1.06 -9.99 -3.01
CA LEU A 129 -1.30 -10.41 -4.39
C LEU A 129 -1.53 -9.22 -5.34
N GLU A 130 -2.33 -8.24 -4.90
CA GLU A 130 -2.53 -7.02 -5.68
C GLU A 130 -1.24 -6.19 -5.77
N GLY A 131 -0.48 -6.07 -4.68
CA GLY A 131 0.82 -5.40 -4.66
C GLY A 131 1.85 -6.03 -5.60
N GLU A 132 1.83 -7.36 -5.76
CA GLU A 132 2.65 -8.04 -6.77
C GLU A 132 2.28 -7.65 -8.20
N LYS A 133 1.00 -7.45 -8.48
CA LYS A 133 0.55 -6.97 -9.80
C LYS A 133 1.08 -5.56 -10.08
N VAL A 134 1.06 -4.67 -9.07
CA VAL A 134 1.66 -3.33 -9.16
C VAL A 134 3.14 -3.44 -9.54
N ILE A 135 3.91 -4.24 -8.79
CA ILE A 135 5.35 -4.40 -9.03
C ILE A 135 5.62 -4.94 -10.44
N LYS A 136 4.90 -5.98 -10.87
CA LYS A 136 5.02 -6.56 -12.21
C LYS A 136 4.71 -5.53 -13.31
N TYR A 137 3.63 -4.75 -13.12
CA TYR A 137 3.24 -3.71 -14.07
C TYR A 137 4.31 -2.61 -14.16
N LEU A 138 4.84 -2.16 -13.03
CA LEU A 138 5.89 -1.13 -13.00
C LEU A 138 7.20 -1.64 -13.62
N ILE A 139 7.62 -2.86 -13.35
CA ILE A 139 8.80 -3.48 -13.97
C ILE A 139 8.64 -3.57 -15.49
N ALA A 140 7.48 -4.01 -15.97
CA ALA A 140 7.21 -4.13 -17.41
C ALA A 140 7.24 -2.78 -18.14
N ASN A 141 6.86 -1.68 -17.45
CA ASN A 141 6.70 -0.36 -18.04
C ASN A 141 7.74 0.67 -17.57
N CYS A 142 8.75 0.27 -16.80
CA CYS A 142 9.75 1.18 -16.21
C CYS A 142 10.61 1.91 -17.26
N ASN A 143 10.79 1.36 -18.46
CA ASN A 143 11.61 1.99 -19.50
C ASN A 143 10.81 2.97 -20.37
N THR A 144 9.48 2.89 -20.37
CA THR A 144 8.62 3.65 -21.29
C THR A 144 7.72 4.63 -20.56
N LEU A 145 6.96 4.15 -19.58
CA LEU A 145 5.93 4.96 -18.92
C LEU A 145 6.39 5.51 -17.56
N PHE A 146 7.25 4.75 -16.84
CA PHE A 146 7.65 5.08 -15.47
C PHE A 146 9.19 5.06 -15.29
N PRO A 147 9.95 5.90 -15.98
CA PRO A 147 11.42 5.88 -15.90
C PRO A 147 11.94 6.14 -14.48
N LEU A 148 11.21 6.92 -13.68
CA LEU A 148 11.53 7.22 -12.28
C LEU A 148 11.49 5.98 -11.37
N TYR A 149 10.80 4.92 -11.77
CA TYR A 149 10.84 3.65 -11.06
C TYR A 149 12.20 2.96 -11.13
N ARG A 150 12.92 3.14 -12.25
CA ARG A 150 14.26 2.58 -12.46
C ARG A 150 15.38 3.49 -11.95
N THR A 151 15.19 4.80 -12.05
CA THR A 151 16.17 5.82 -11.65
C THR A 151 15.63 6.70 -10.53
N PRO A 152 15.62 6.18 -9.28
CA PRO A 152 14.90 6.81 -8.16
C PRO A 152 15.54 8.08 -7.59
N GLY A 153 16.61 8.58 -8.20
CA GLY A 153 17.31 9.78 -7.73
C GLY A 153 18.34 9.49 -6.61
N THR A 154 19.01 10.55 -6.14
CA THR A 154 20.14 10.47 -5.20
C THR A 154 19.96 11.33 -3.95
N THR A 155 18.73 11.72 -3.59
CA THR A 155 18.48 12.50 -2.36
C THR A 155 18.64 11.64 -1.11
N ILE A 156 19.01 12.27 0.02
CA ILE A 156 19.23 11.57 1.31
C ILE A 156 18.00 10.78 1.75
N ASP A 157 16.78 11.28 1.47
CA ASP A 157 15.51 10.65 1.85
C ASP A 157 14.97 9.67 0.79
N THR A 158 15.84 9.19 -0.11
CA THR A 158 15.40 8.31 -1.20
C THR A 158 15.11 6.91 -0.66
N VAL A 159 13.85 6.49 -0.80
CA VAL A 159 13.42 5.11 -0.66
C VAL A 159 13.46 4.47 -2.05
N PHE A 160 14.27 3.42 -2.19
CA PHE A 160 14.35 2.70 -3.46
C PHE A 160 13.07 1.88 -3.68
N PRO A 161 12.57 1.82 -4.92
CA PRO A 161 11.37 1.07 -5.22
C PRO A 161 11.57 -0.41 -4.99
N ARG A 162 10.54 -1.07 -4.47
CA ARG A 162 10.55 -2.52 -4.23
C ARG A 162 10.44 -3.26 -5.55
N GLN A 163 11.44 -4.09 -5.84
CA GLN A 163 11.48 -4.89 -7.07
C GLN A 163 11.24 -6.38 -6.82
N THR A 164 11.19 -6.79 -5.55
CA THR A 164 10.93 -8.18 -5.16
C THR A 164 9.48 -8.35 -4.73
N MET A 165 8.91 -9.52 -5.03
CA MET A 165 7.57 -9.88 -4.60
C MET A 165 7.45 -9.92 -3.07
N PHE A 166 6.25 -9.81 -2.55
CA PHE A 166 5.98 -10.03 -1.14
C PHE A 166 6.34 -11.48 -0.79
N SER A 167 7.12 -11.67 0.25
CA SER A 167 7.44 -13.02 0.73
C SER A 167 6.18 -13.65 1.33
N THR A 168 5.78 -14.79 0.81
CA THR A 168 4.66 -15.59 1.35
C THR A 168 5.06 -16.46 2.54
N GLY A 169 6.23 -16.24 3.13
CA GLY A 169 6.76 -17.06 4.24
C GLY A 169 7.24 -18.45 3.83
N MET A 170 6.95 -18.91 2.61
CA MET A 170 7.58 -20.08 2.02
C MET A 170 8.78 -19.66 1.21
N ASN A 171 9.96 -19.81 1.78
CA ASN A 171 11.22 -19.62 1.06
C ASN A 171 11.47 -20.84 0.15
N LEU A 172 10.90 -20.80 -1.06
CA LEU A 172 11.05 -21.86 -2.06
C LEU A 172 12.39 -21.80 -2.80
N GLY A 173 13.39 -21.07 -2.29
CA GLY A 173 14.77 -21.11 -2.77
C GLY A 173 15.01 -20.63 -4.21
N TYR A 174 13.99 -20.07 -4.89
CA TYR A 174 14.14 -19.52 -6.23
C TYR A 174 14.12 -17.99 -6.20
N GLU A 175 15.21 -17.39 -5.79
CA GLU A 175 15.51 -16.01 -6.16
C GLU A 175 15.85 -15.99 -7.66
N ARG A 176 14.86 -15.81 -8.53
CA ARG A 176 15.12 -15.27 -9.85
C ARG A 176 15.54 -13.80 -9.66
N ARG A 177 16.83 -13.58 -9.54
CA ARG A 177 17.41 -12.25 -9.75
C ARG A 177 17.10 -11.86 -11.19
N ILE A 178 16.05 -11.08 -11.40
CA ILE A 178 15.86 -10.33 -12.64
C ILE A 178 16.97 -9.30 -12.61
N GLY A 179 18.03 -9.54 -13.39
CA GLY A 179 19.24 -8.77 -13.38
C GLY A 179 19.01 -7.35 -13.90
N PHE A 180 18.78 -6.43 -13.00
CA PHE A 180 19.15 -5.05 -13.19
C PHE A 180 20.57 -4.90 -12.67
N GLY A 181 21.52 -4.66 -13.58
CA GLY A 181 22.96 -4.75 -13.37
C GLY A 181 23.55 -3.79 -12.33
N TYR A 182 23.29 -4.07 -11.08
CA TYR A 182 24.13 -3.68 -9.98
C TYR A 182 24.60 -4.98 -9.32
N GLN A 183 25.76 -5.48 -9.78
CA GLN A 183 26.56 -6.43 -9.01
C GLN A 183 27.00 -5.70 -7.74
N ILE A 184 26.31 -5.92 -6.63
CA ILE A 184 26.92 -5.75 -5.32
C ILE A 184 27.63 -7.08 -5.08
N ASP A 185 28.94 -7.11 -5.36
CA ASP A 185 29.78 -8.23 -4.99
C ASP A 185 29.67 -8.40 -3.46
N PRO A 186 29.33 -9.59 -2.95
CA PRO A 186 29.35 -9.83 -1.52
C PRO A 186 30.79 -9.68 -1.01
N PRO A 187 31.01 -9.08 0.16
CA PRO A 187 32.35 -8.97 0.73
C PRO A 187 32.91 -10.38 0.93
N TYR A 188 34.03 -10.65 0.30
CA TYR A 188 34.77 -11.87 0.49
C TYR A 188 35.24 -11.98 1.95
N TRP A 189 34.67 -12.90 2.69
CA TRP A 189 35.30 -13.42 3.91
C TRP A 189 36.39 -14.39 3.47
N LYS A 190 37.62 -13.91 3.39
CA LYS A 190 38.79 -14.77 3.36
C LYS A 190 39.08 -15.20 4.79
N PHE A 191 38.99 -16.50 5.04
CA PHE A 191 39.69 -17.15 6.13
C PHE A 191 41.09 -17.55 5.63
#